data_33d714f2d8c63392c92e61a53f556dae
#
_entry.id   33d714f2d8c63392c92e61a53f556dae
#
_cell.length_a   1.000
_cell.length_b   1.000
_cell.length_c   1.000
_cell.angle_alpha   90.00
_cell.angle_beta   90.00
_cell.angle_gamma   90.00
#
_symmetry.space_group_name_H-M   'P 1'
#
loop_
_entity.id
_entity.type
_entity.pdbx_description
1 polymer ?
#
loop_
_entity_poly.entity_id
_entity_poly.type
_entity_poly.pdbx_seq_one_letter_code
_entity_poly.pdbx_strand_id
1 'polypeptide(L)'
;MWINEAILYQIYPLGFCGAPAENDGIPAHRLDKVRNWIPHLKRLGVDGVYFSPLFESDRHGYDTRDFFRTDTRLGTNDDLKALCRDLHENGIRVIFDGVFNHVGRGFPQFRDVLEKRELSSYRDWFFVRFDGNNAYGDGLWYEGWEGHYELVKLN
;
A
#
# COMPACT_ATOMS: atom_id res chain seq x y z
N MET A 1 -15.85 19.16 12.45
CA MET A 1 -15.61 17.76 12.03
C MET A 1 -14.77 17.10 13.12
N TRP A 2 -15.01 15.82 13.42
CA TRP A 2 -14.28 15.08 14.47
C TRP A 2 -12.75 15.17 14.33
N ILE A 3 -12.26 15.16 13.09
CA ILE A 3 -10.82 15.18 12.77
C ILE A 3 -10.11 16.47 13.25
N ASN A 4 -10.83 17.58 13.42
CA ASN A 4 -10.21 18.87 13.78
C ASN A 4 -9.69 18.90 15.24
N GLU A 5 -10.19 18.00 16.08
CA GLU A 5 -9.84 17.91 17.51
C GLU A 5 -9.23 16.54 17.85
N ALA A 6 -9.11 15.66 16.82
CA ALA A 6 -8.66 14.29 17.03
C ALA A 6 -7.17 14.19 17.26
N ILE A 7 -6.79 13.34 18.20
CA ILE A 7 -5.43 12.87 18.39
C ILE A 7 -5.26 11.60 17.55
N LEU A 8 -4.36 11.64 16.56
CA LEU A 8 -4.10 10.52 15.69
C LEU A 8 -2.77 9.86 16.05
N TYR A 9 -2.74 8.54 16.03
CA TYR A 9 -1.53 7.73 16.16
C TYR A 9 -1.21 7.10 14.81
N GLN A 10 -0.03 7.39 14.26
CA GLN A 10 0.41 6.81 13.00
C GLN A 10 1.12 5.48 13.23
N ILE A 11 0.78 4.49 12.42
CA ILE A 11 1.47 3.20 12.35
C ILE A 11 1.93 2.96 10.90
N TYR A 12 3.22 2.70 10.72
CA TYR A 12 3.75 2.09 9.51
C TYR A 12 3.70 0.56 9.65
N PRO A 13 2.70 -0.12 9.05
CA PRO A 13 2.37 -1.50 9.42
C PRO A 13 3.49 -2.49 9.14
N LEU A 14 4.14 -2.41 7.98
CA LEU A 14 5.22 -3.33 7.60
C LEU A 14 6.37 -3.29 8.61
N GLY A 15 6.83 -2.09 8.97
CA GLY A 15 7.89 -1.91 9.96
C GLY A 15 7.44 -2.28 11.36
N PHE A 16 6.28 -1.77 11.80
CA PHE A 16 5.73 -2.03 13.12
C PHE A 16 5.51 -3.53 13.39
N CYS A 17 5.00 -4.24 12.41
CA CYS A 17 4.71 -5.67 12.51
C CYS A 17 5.94 -6.56 12.28
N GLY A 18 7.07 -6.01 11.84
CA GLY A 18 8.28 -6.77 11.55
C GLY A 18 8.13 -7.64 10.31
N ALA A 19 7.46 -7.12 9.28
CA ALA A 19 7.36 -7.78 7.99
C ALA A 19 8.72 -7.76 7.25
N PRO A 20 9.02 -8.75 6.39
CA PRO A 20 10.21 -8.71 5.54
C PRO A 20 10.17 -7.50 4.59
N ALA A 21 11.34 -6.95 4.26
CA ALA A 21 11.46 -5.77 3.40
C ALA A 21 10.93 -6.03 1.98
N GLU A 22 11.29 -7.18 1.41
CA GLU A 22 10.75 -7.65 0.13
C GLU A 22 9.50 -8.51 0.36
N ASN A 23 8.52 -8.38 -0.52
CA ASN A 23 7.33 -9.22 -0.46
C ASN A 23 7.68 -10.63 -0.96
N ASP A 24 7.74 -11.56 -0.03
CA ASP A 24 8.04 -12.97 -0.28
C ASP A 24 6.81 -13.79 -0.69
N GLY A 25 5.63 -13.18 -0.69
CA GLY A 25 4.35 -13.84 -0.99
C GLY A 25 3.89 -14.83 0.07
N ILE A 26 4.57 -14.90 1.22
CA ILE A 26 4.23 -15.84 2.30
C ILE A 26 3.19 -15.21 3.23
N PRO A 27 1.96 -15.75 3.29
CA PRO A 27 0.93 -15.23 4.18
C PRO A 27 1.33 -15.32 5.66
N ALA A 28 1.10 -14.23 6.39
CA ALA A 28 1.38 -14.19 7.82
C ALA A 28 0.36 -13.29 8.54
N HIS A 29 -0.07 -13.68 9.75
CA HIS A 29 -1.05 -12.94 10.55
C HIS A 29 -0.39 -11.90 11.46
N ARG A 30 0.43 -10.99 10.88
CA ARG A 30 1.22 -10.02 11.65
C ARG A 30 0.41 -8.84 12.17
N LEU A 31 -0.80 -8.58 11.63
CA LEU A 31 -1.71 -7.54 12.13
C LEU A 31 -2.15 -7.77 13.58
N ASP A 32 -2.06 -9.00 14.10
CA ASP A 32 -2.30 -9.28 15.51
C ASP A 32 -1.40 -8.46 16.45
N LYS A 33 -0.21 -8.07 15.99
CA LYS A 33 0.67 -7.18 16.77
C LYS A 33 0.03 -5.82 17.01
N VAL A 34 -0.71 -5.28 16.03
CA VAL A 34 -1.46 -4.04 16.17
C VAL A 34 -2.65 -4.23 17.11
N ARG A 35 -3.37 -5.37 17.01
CA ARG A 35 -4.47 -5.71 17.92
C ARG A 35 -4.01 -5.72 19.37
N ASN A 36 -2.85 -6.32 19.63
CA ASN A 36 -2.24 -6.34 20.97
C ASN A 36 -1.81 -4.95 21.45
N TRP A 37 -1.71 -3.95 20.57
CA TRP A 37 -1.36 -2.57 20.88
C TRP A 37 -2.58 -1.72 21.27
N ILE A 38 -3.82 -2.17 21.04
CA ILE A 38 -5.06 -1.43 21.34
C ILE A 38 -5.14 -0.94 22.80
N PRO A 39 -4.79 -1.74 23.83
CA PRO A 39 -4.81 -1.24 25.20
C PRO A 39 -3.85 -0.06 25.44
N HIS A 40 -2.71 -0.02 24.74
CA HIS A 40 -1.78 1.10 24.80
C HIS A 40 -2.38 2.35 24.14
N LEU A 41 -2.96 2.23 22.97
CA LEU A 41 -3.63 3.33 22.24
C LEU A 41 -4.76 3.94 23.09
N LYS A 42 -5.53 3.11 23.76
CA LYS A 42 -6.57 3.57 24.71
C LYS A 42 -6.00 4.37 25.86
N ARG A 43 -4.90 3.92 26.48
CA ARG A 43 -4.24 4.67 27.58
C ARG A 43 -3.67 6.00 27.12
N LEU A 44 -3.25 6.10 25.85
CA LEU A 44 -2.80 7.35 25.25
C LEU A 44 -3.96 8.31 24.95
N GLY A 45 -5.19 7.82 24.92
CA GLY A 45 -6.38 8.63 24.62
C GLY A 45 -6.45 9.06 23.16
N VAL A 46 -5.98 8.24 22.21
CA VAL A 46 -6.04 8.56 20.79
C VAL A 46 -7.46 8.34 20.24
N ASP A 47 -7.88 9.19 19.33
CA ASP A 47 -9.19 9.14 18.68
C ASP A 47 -9.18 8.30 17.41
N GLY A 48 -8.01 8.12 16.81
CA GLY A 48 -7.86 7.34 15.60
C GLY A 48 -6.44 6.86 15.33
N VAL A 49 -6.35 5.81 14.53
CA VAL A 49 -5.09 5.31 13.97
C VAL A 49 -5.05 5.63 12.48
N TYR A 50 -3.98 6.28 12.06
CA TYR A 50 -3.62 6.45 10.66
C TYR A 50 -2.60 5.37 10.28
N PHE A 51 -3.00 4.48 9.37
CA PHE A 51 -2.09 3.50 8.82
C PHE A 51 -1.42 4.03 7.57
N SER A 52 -0.08 4.06 7.55
CA SER A 52 0.68 4.11 6.30
C SER A 52 0.30 2.92 5.42
N PRO A 53 0.62 2.90 4.12
CA PRO A 53 0.08 1.92 3.19
C PRO A 53 0.20 0.48 3.70
N LEU A 54 -0.91 -0.28 3.58
CA LEU A 54 -1.02 -1.66 4.03
C LEU A 54 -1.62 -2.60 2.96
N PHE A 55 -1.84 -2.06 1.75
CA PHE A 55 -2.29 -2.87 0.61
C PHE A 55 -1.11 -3.63 0.00
N GLU A 56 -1.41 -4.69 -0.75
CA GLU A 56 -0.40 -5.55 -1.39
C GLU A 56 0.61 -4.71 -2.17
N SER A 57 1.89 -4.86 -1.86
CA SER A 57 2.98 -4.06 -2.40
C SER A 57 4.22 -4.89 -2.70
N ASP A 58 5.14 -4.34 -3.48
CA ASP A 58 6.40 -5.02 -3.78
C ASP A 58 7.35 -4.99 -2.56
N ARG A 59 7.49 -3.81 -1.89
CA ARG A 59 8.50 -3.59 -0.85
C ARG A 59 7.97 -2.78 0.35
N HIS A 60 7.84 -1.47 0.17
CA HIS A 60 7.64 -0.52 1.28
C HIS A 60 6.20 -0.06 1.49
N GLY A 61 5.26 -0.59 0.72
CA GLY A 61 3.85 -0.24 0.83
C GLY A 61 3.40 0.87 -0.13
N TYR A 62 4.28 1.84 -0.44
CA TYR A 62 3.97 2.90 -1.41
C TYR A 62 4.07 2.43 -2.86
N ASP A 63 4.61 1.26 -3.12
CA ASP A 63 4.72 0.56 -4.40
C ASP A 63 3.60 -0.48 -4.55
N THR A 64 2.35 0.00 -4.47
CA THR A 64 1.15 -0.82 -4.46
C THR A 64 1.02 -1.68 -5.71
N ARG A 65 0.72 -2.97 -5.52
CA ARG A 65 0.38 -3.96 -6.55
C ARG A 65 -1.11 -4.17 -6.70
N ASP A 66 -1.83 -4.16 -5.57
CA ASP A 66 -3.26 -4.47 -5.53
C ASP A 66 -3.92 -3.70 -4.39
N PHE A 67 -4.82 -2.78 -4.73
CA PHE A 67 -5.57 -1.97 -3.77
C PHE A 67 -6.71 -2.72 -3.07
N PHE A 68 -7.07 -3.90 -3.54
CA PHE A 68 -8.18 -4.69 -3.00
C PHE A 68 -7.72 -5.78 -2.04
N ARG A 69 -6.41 -5.90 -1.85
CA ARG A 69 -5.80 -6.93 -1.05
C ARG A 69 -4.92 -6.33 0.04
N THR A 70 -5.08 -6.83 1.27
CA THR A 70 -4.12 -6.57 2.35
C THR A 70 -2.78 -7.18 1.98
N ASP A 71 -1.68 -6.50 2.30
CA ASP A 71 -0.34 -7.00 2.04
C ASP A 71 -0.16 -8.39 2.69
N THR A 72 0.22 -9.36 1.88
CA THR A 72 0.34 -10.77 2.27
C THR A 72 1.26 -10.95 3.48
N ARG A 73 2.29 -10.12 3.59
CA ARG A 73 3.22 -10.10 4.73
C ARG A 73 2.56 -9.64 6.04
N LEU A 74 1.43 -8.94 5.98
CA LEU A 74 0.68 -8.45 7.16
C LEU A 74 -0.46 -9.37 7.55
N GLY A 75 -1.18 -9.91 6.57
CA GLY A 75 -2.34 -10.74 6.83
C GLY A 75 -3.26 -10.88 5.62
N THR A 76 -4.47 -11.27 5.91
CA THR A 76 -5.57 -11.36 4.94
C THR A 76 -6.51 -10.16 5.06
N ASN A 77 -7.42 -10.01 4.09
CA ASN A 77 -8.50 -9.04 4.19
C ASN A 77 -9.39 -9.27 5.42
N ASP A 78 -9.53 -10.51 5.86
CA ASP A 78 -10.33 -10.83 7.05
C ASP A 78 -9.59 -10.46 8.34
N ASP A 79 -8.25 -10.58 8.38
CA ASP A 79 -7.44 -10.06 9.48
C ASP A 79 -7.57 -8.54 9.60
N LEU A 80 -7.53 -7.83 8.46
CA LEU A 80 -7.71 -6.38 8.44
C LEU A 80 -9.11 -5.96 8.91
N LYS A 81 -10.16 -6.65 8.43
CA LYS A 81 -11.54 -6.40 8.88
C LYS A 81 -11.69 -6.64 10.38
N ALA A 82 -11.09 -7.71 10.91
CA ALA A 82 -11.08 -8.01 12.34
C ALA A 82 -10.37 -6.91 13.13
N LEU A 83 -9.20 -6.46 12.69
CA LEU A 83 -8.48 -5.36 13.32
C LEU A 83 -9.32 -4.06 13.33
N CYS A 84 -9.95 -3.70 12.20
CA CYS A 84 -10.80 -2.52 12.12
C CYS A 84 -11.99 -2.60 13.10
N ARG A 85 -12.64 -3.76 13.17
CA ARG A 85 -13.73 -3.99 14.13
C ARG A 85 -13.24 -3.78 15.56
N ASP A 86 -12.12 -4.42 15.92
CA ASP A 86 -11.58 -4.34 17.29
C ASP A 86 -11.19 -2.90 17.66
N LEU A 87 -10.62 -2.12 16.72
CA LEU A 87 -10.34 -0.70 16.93
C LEU A 87 -11.63 0.10 17.14
N HIS A 88 -12.64 -0.10 16.29
CA HIS A 88 -13.93 0.59 16.39
C HIS A 88 -14.68 0.26 17.69
N GLU A 89 -14.67 -1.00 18.11
CA GLU A 89 -15.27 -1.43 19.40
C GLU A 89 -14.57 -0.78 20.60
N ASN A 90 -13.31 -0.37 20.43
CA ASN A 90 -12.57 0.38 21.44
C ASN A 90 -12.63 1.91 21.27
N GLY A 91 -13.52 2.41 20.39
CA GLY A 91 -13.73 3.84 20.14
C GLY A 91 -12.65 4.51 19.29
N ILE A 92 -11.76 3.74 18.68
CA ILE A 92 -10.65 4.22 17.87
C ILE A 92 -11.02 4.15 16.38
N ARG A 93 -11.01 5.28 15.69
CA ARG A 93 -11.26 5.37 14.24
C ARG A 93 -10.03 4.93 13.44
N VAL A 94 -10.28 4.55 12.20
CA VAL A 94 -9.22 4.07 11.29
C VAL A 94 -9.16 4.95 10.05
N ILE A 95 -7.94 5.32 9.66
CA ILE A 95 -7.64 6.01 8.40
C ILE A 95 -6.59 5.18 7.67
N PHE A 96 -6.83 4.90 6.39
CA PHE A 96 -5.86 4.22 5.52
C PHE A 96 -5.20 5.19 4.56
N ASP A 97 -3.90 5.05 4.37
CA ASP A 97 -3.17 5.74 3.33
C ASP A 97 -3.52 5.15 1.96
N GLY A 98 -4.05 5.97 1.08
CA GLY A 98 -4.38 5.62 -0.29
C GLY A 98 -3.36 6.24 -1.26
N VAL A 99 -2.42 5.45 -1.76
CA VAL A 99 -1.41 5.89 -2.72
C VAL A 99 -2.01 5.83 -4.12
N PHE A 100 -2.61 6.92 -4.59
CA PHE A 100 -3.31 6.99 -5.89
C PHE A 100 -2.56 7.80 -6.95
N ASN A 101 -1.37 8.31 -6.65
CA ASN A 101 -0.53 9.03 -7.60
C ASN A 101 0.31 8.09 -8.48
N HIS A 102 0.72 6.96 -7.92
CA HIS A 102 1.59 5.98 -8.57
C HIS A 102 1.32 4.57 -8.03
N VAL A 103 1.87 3.58 -8.72
CA VAL A 103 1.80 2.15 -8.34
C VAL A 103 3.17 1.49 -8.44
N GLY A 104 3.32 0.32 -7.84
CA GLY A 104 4.52 -0.51 -8.01
C GLY A 104 4.60 -1.12 -9.41
N ARG A 105 5.80 -1.53 -9.81
CA ARG A 105 6.01 -2.21 -11.09
C ARG A 105 5.30 -3.58 -11.19
N GLY A 106 4.97 -4.17 -10.05
CA GLY A 106 4.18 -5.39 -9.95
C GLY A 106 2.67 -5.20 -10.20
N PHE A 107 2.19 -3.96 -10.37
CA PHE A 107 0.78 -3.66 -10.64
C PHE A 107 0.31 -4.35 -11.92
N PRO A 108 -0.77 -5.17 -11.91
CA PRO A 108 -1.13 -6.03 -13.02
C PRO A 108 -1.34 -5.29 -14.35
N GLN A 109 -1.97 -4.11 -14.30
CA GLN A 109 -2.22 -3.30 -15.50
C GLN A 109 -0.93 -2.75 -16.09
N PHE A 110 0.06 -2.39 -15.25
CA PHE A 110 1.37 -1.99 -15.75
C PHE A 110 2.16 -3.18 -16.32
N ARG A 111 2.04 -4.36 -15.71
CA ARG A 111 2.62 -5.60 -16.26
C ARG A 111 2.07 -5.92 -17.64
N ASP A 112 0.77 -5.73 -17.84
CA ASP A 112 0.13 -5.90 -19.15
C ASP A 112 0.71 -4.91 -20.19
N VAL A 113 0.96 -3.65 -19.80
CA VAL A 113 1.63 -2.67 -20.68
C VAL A 113 3.05 -3.07 -21.03
N LEU A 114 3.83 -3.58 -20.05
CA LEU A 114 5.20 -4.07 -20.31
C LEU A 114 5.21 -5.25 -21.30
N GLU A 115 4.19 -6.11 -21.26
CA GLU A 115 4.09 -7.30 -22.11
C GLU A 115 3.52 -6.98 -23.50
N LYS A 116 2.37 -6.27 -23.55
CA LYS A 116 1.61 -6.06 -24.79
C LYS A 116 1.91 -4.75 -25.51
N ARG A 117 2.65 -3.86 -24.89
CA ARG A 117 3.07 -2.57 -25.47
C ARG A 117 1.87 -1.74 -25.94
N GLU A 118 1.91 -1.26 -27.18
CA GLU A 118 0.85 -0.47 -27.82
C GLU A 118 -0.50 -1.19 -27.90
N LEU A 119 -0.48 -2.53 -27.79
CA LEU A 119 -1.70 -3.35 -27.82
C LEU A 119 -2.38 -3.48 -26.44
N SER A 120 -1.75 -2.99 -25.37
CA SER A 120 -2.35 -3.02 -24.05
C SER A 120 -3.55 -2.04 -23.98
N SER A 121 -4.69 -2.52 -23.48
CA SER A 121 -5.85 -1.68 -23.16
C SER A 121 -5.61 -0.73 -21.98
N TYR A 122 -4.52 -0.92 -21.22
CA TYR A 122 -4.15 -0.11 -20.04
C TYR A 122 -3.06 0.90 -20.34
N ARG A 123 -2.58 1.02 -21.60
CA ARG A 123 -1.46 1.92 -21.94
C ARG A 123 -1.73 3.37 -21.51
N ASP A 124 -2.99 3.82 -21.66
CA ASP A 124 -3.39 5.19 -21.35
C ASP A 124 -3.60 5.45 -19.85
N TRP A 125 -3.42 4.43 -19.01
CA TRP A 125 -3.42 4.56 -17.54
C TRP A 125 -2.10 5.13 -17.03
N PHE A 126 -1.06 5.17 -17.88
CA PHE A 126 0.30 5.54 -17.51
C PHE A 126 0.89 6.50 -18.55
N PHE A 127 1.82 7.33 -18.13
CA PHE A 127 2.60 8.13 -19.08
C PHE A 127 3.70 7.28 -19.68
N VAL A 128 3.47 6.68 -20.85
CA VAL A 128 4.39 5.75 -21.52
C VAL A 128 4.76 6.20 -22.94
N ARG A 129 5.98 5.86 -23.38
CA ARG A 129 6.45 6.02 -24.76
C ARG A 129 7.21 4.76 -25.15
N PHE A 130 6.83 4.18 -26.29
CA PHE A 130 7.38 2.91 -26.77
C PHE A 130 8.63 3.05 -27.64
N ASP A 131 9.03 4.29 -27.94
CA ASP A 131 10.24 4.65 -28.66
C ASP A 131 11.44 4.98 -27.74
N GLY A 132 11.31 4.72 -26.44
CA GLY A 132 12.29 5.05 -25.41
C GLY A 132 12.79 3.84 -24.63
N ASN A 133 13.46 4.14 -23.52
CA ASN A 133 13.88 3.13 -22.55
C ASN A 133 13.79 3.72 -21.13
N ASN A 134 14.01 2.90 -20.11
CA ASN A 134 14.00 3.27 -18.70
C ASN A 134 15.16 2.61 -17.96
N ALA A 135 15.28 2.87 -16.65
CA ALA A 135 16.37 2.35 -15.82
C ALA A 135 16.39 0.80 -15.71
N TYR A 136 15.28 0.12 -16.03
CA TYR A 136 15.18 -1.34 -16.02
C TYR A 136 15.47 -1.99 -17.38
N GLY A 137 15.66 -1.19 -18.44
CA GLY A 137 15.94 -1.73 -19.77
C GLY A 137 14.75 -2.37 -20.46
N ASP A 138 13.51 -1.99 -20.12
CA ASP A 138 12.29 -2.62 -20.65
C ASP A 138 11.99 -2.29 -22.12
N GLY A 139 12.79 -1.42 -22.77
CA GLY A 139 12.57 -0.98 -24.16
C GLY A 139 11.35 -0.08 -24.33
N LEU A 140 10.90 0.56 -23.26
CA LEU A 140 9.94 1.66 -23.26
C LEU A 140 10.29 2.65 -22.16
N TRP A 141 9.91 3.91 -22.35
CA TRP A 141 10.00 4.93 -21.31
C TRP A 141 8.64 5.08 -20.62
N TYR A 142 8.66 5.32 -19.32
CA TYR A 142 7.48 5.73 -18.55
C TYR A 142 7.86 6.73 -17.48
N GLU A 143 6.90 7.52 -17.03
CA GLU A 143 7.11 8.48 -15.94
C GLU A 143 7.06 7.75 -14.59
N GLY A 144 8.15 7.89 -13.81
CA GLY A 144 8.20 7.50 -12.41
C GLY A 144 7.94 8.70 -11.50
N TRP A 145 7.55 8.44 -10.26
CA TRP A 145 7.37 9.49 -9.26
C TRP A 145 8.74 10.12 -8.91
N GLU A 146 8.90 11.42 -9.23
CA GLU A 146 10.13 12.17 -8.95
C GLU A 146 11.43 11.48 -9.44
N GLY A 147 11.36 10.74 -10.53
CA GLY A 147 12.49 9.99 -11.09
C GLY A 147 12.68 8.58 -10.52
N HIS A 148 11.84 8.18 -9.59
CA HIS A 148 11.81 6.82 -9.05
C HIS A 148 11.03 5.88 -9.98
N TYR A 149 11.74 5.12 -10.80
CA TYR A 149 11.13 4.22 -11.80
C TYR A 149 10.44 2.99 -11.18
N GLU A 150 10.72 2.65 -9.92
CA GLU A 150 9.97 1.64 -9.16
C GLU A 150 8.54 2.08 -8.83
N LEU A 151 8.26 3.39 -8.89
CA LEU A 151 6.97 4.02 -8.60
C LEU A 151 6.38 4.58 -9.89
N VAL A 152 5.61 3.75 -10.59
CA VAL A 152 5.04 4.07 -11.91
C VAL A 152 3.89 5.06 -11.76
N LYS A 153 4.02 6.24 -12.35
CA LYS A 153 3.01 7.30 -12.23
C LYS A 153 1.75 6.94 -13.02
N LEU A 154 0.61 7.14 -12.36
CA LEU A 154 -0.72 7.04 -12.97
C LEU A 154 -1.07 8.34 -13.73
N ASN A 155 -1.82 8.19 -14.84
CA ASN A 155 -2.30 9.29 -15.67
C ASN A 155 -3.64 9.83 -15.15
#